data_2e9ea3c8106b9225be408b5300552621
#
_entry.id   2e9ea3c8106b9225be408b5300552621
#
_cell.length_a   1.000
_cell.length_b   1.000
_cell.length_c   1.000
_cell.angle_alpha   90.00
_cell.angle_beta   90.00
_cell.angle_gamma   90.00
#
_symmetry.space_group_name_H-M   'P 1'
#
loop_
_entity.id
_entity.type
_entity.pdbx_description
1 polymer ?
#
loop_
_entity_poly.entity_id
_entity_poly.type
_entity_poly.pdbx_seq_one_letter_code
_entity_poly.pdbx_strand_id
1 'polypeptide(L)'
;MKIRSYIVIAAMIILCACAAADQTDESGGAGNQQGSEKEEMRDKESGNAAVVPEHPAYAATNVPAEEINAWGDSITEGYGGDGVCYPDVLAELTGMTVRNLGVGGEDSLEILERSLRYGSQAEDIMVIQMGDNGGWRKLDELIDQYREMISEAGTDRYIIISSTDDPDDFEQIWGYTYEAIGLEDTWYEEKLSEAFGEHLLKGRQYLIERGLEINGLEETQEDIERAERGDISLQLRKPEIDNTHLNAEGYIALAHGVYERGKELGYW
;
A
#
# COMPACT_ATOMS: atom_id res chain seq x y z
N MET A 1 19.52 51.93 4.84
CA MET A 1 18.36 51.77 5.72
C MET A 1 17.21 51.28 4.85
N LYS A 2 16.97 49.96 4.78
CA LYS A 2 15.85 49.36 4.04
C LYS A 2 15.06 48.53 5.03
N ILE A 3 13.85 48.95 5.26
CA ILE A 3 12.85 48.37 6.16
C ILE A 3 12.25 47.14 5.43
N ARG A 4 12.35 45.94 6.04
CA ARG A 4 11.69 44.74 5.60
C ARG A 4 10.32 44.63 6.32
N SER A 5 9.25 44.69 5.55
CA SER A 5 7.92 44.42 6.03
C SER A 5 7.70 42.92 6.15
N TYR A 6 7.34 42.46 7.35
CA TYR A 6 6.86 41.10 7.58
C TYR A 6 5.34 41.11 7.45
N ILE A 7 4.80 40.29 6.53
CA ILE A 7 3.39 40.02 6.45
C ILE A 7 3.12 38.78 7.31
N VAL A 8 2.36 39.01 8.39
CA VAL A 8 1.84 37.92 9.24
C VAL A 8 0.50 37.52 8.67
N ILE A 9 0.37 36.29 8.20
CA ILE A 9 -0.89 35.68 7.81
C ILE A 9 -1.42 34.93 9.03
N ALA A 10 -2.52 35.45 9.59
CA ALA A 10 -3.25 34.80 10.68
C ALA A 10 -4.18 33.73 10.12
N ALA A 11 -3.98 32.49 10.54
CA ALA A 11 -4.90 31.39 10.27
C ALA A 11 -6.13 31.50 11.18
N MET A 12 -7.31 31.55 10.58
CA MET A 12 -8.60 31.64 11.24
C MET A 12 -9.13 30.21 11.48
N ILE A 13 -9.09 29.77 12.73
CA ILE A 13 -9.68 28.49 13.15
C ILE A 13 -11.19 28.72 13.35
N ILE A 14 -12.02 28.06 12.55
CA ILE A 14 -13.47 28.01 12.74
C ILE A 14 -13.80 26.79 13.61
N LEU A 15 -14.15 27.04 14.88
CA LEU A 15 -14.76 26.04 15.75
C LEU A 15 -16.26 25.96 15.44
N CYS A 16 -16.74 24.82 14.98
CA CYS A 16 -18.17 24.51 14.95
C CYS A 16 -18.51 23.71 16.22
N ALA A 17 -19.20 24.37 17.16
CA ALA A 17 -19.82 23.74 18.31
C ALA A 17 -21.23 23.30 17.94
N CYS A 18 -21.53 21.99 18.00
CA CYS A 18 -22.90 21.50 17.99
C CYS A 18 -23.35 21.20 19.41
N ALA A 19 -24.40 21.91 19.83
CA ALA A 19 -25.07 21.78 21.12
C ALA A 19 -25.89 20.48 21.21
N ALA A 20 -25.77 19.79 22.34
CA ALA A 20 -26.64 18.70 22.74
C ALA A 20 -27.97 19.25 23.24
N ALA A 21 -29.09 18.67 22.80
CA ALA A 21 -30.38 18.85 23.39
C ALA A 21 -30.78 17.60 24.18
N ASP A 22 -30.95 17.83 25.48
CA ASP A 22 -31.45 16.92 26.48
C ASP A 22 -32.96 16.79 26.36
N GLN A 23 -33.52 15.58 26.38
CA GLN A 23 -34.92 15.35 26.76
C GLN A 23 -35.03 14.07 27.57
N THR A 24 -35.30 14.27 28.84
CA THR A 24 -35.80 13.30 29.81
C THR A 24 -37.24 12.94 29.50
N ASP A 25 -37.62 11.67 29.65
CA ASP A 25 -38.92 11.34 30.24
C ASP A 25 -38.91 9.97 30.92
N GLU A 26 -39.53 9.98 32.11
CA GLU A 26 -39.66 8.92 33.09
C GLU A 26 -40.84 7.98 32.78
N SER A 27 -40.75 6.79 33.32
CA SER A 27 -41.70 5.96 34.07
C SER A 27 -41.62 4.51 33.60
N GLY A 28 -41.37 3.52 34.47
CA GLY A 28 -41.95 3.13 35.69
C GLY A 28 -42.25 1.64 35.63
N GLY A 29 -41.85 0.86 36.65
CA GLY A 29 -42.60 -0.38 36.94
C GLY A 29 -41.83 -1.69 37.00
N ALA A 30 -41.25 -2.01 38.10
CA ALA A 30 -41.38 -3.20 38.96
C ALA A 30 -41.36 -4.62 38.36
N GLY A 31 -40.46 -5.44 38.91
CA GLY A 31 -40.91 -6.74 39.48
C GLY A 31 -40.18 -8.00 39.08
N ASN A 32 -39.30 -8.46 39.92
CA ASN A 32 -39.25 -9.77 40.57
C ASN A 32 -38.47 -10.96 39.98
N GLN A 33 -37.48 -11.35 40.75
CA GLN A 33 -37.10 -12.69 41.28
C GLN A 33 -36.57 -13.80 40.37
N GLN A 34 -35.32 -14.14 40.72
CA GLN A 34 -34.79 -15.46 41.09
C GLN A 34 -34.93 -16.66 40.14
N GLY A 35 -33.78 -17.23 39.86
CA GLY A 35 -33.60 -18.59 39.38
C GLY A 35 -32.12 -18.89 39.10
N SER A 36 -31.45 -19.42 40.11
CA SER A 36 -30.12 -20.01 40.02
C SER A 36 -30.21 -21.36 39.34
N GLU A 37 -29.51 -21.57 38.22
CA GLU A 37 -29.09 -22.92 37.83
C GLU A 37 -27.66 -22.85 37.28
N LYS A 38 -26.78 -23.57 37.95
CA LYS A 38 -25.45 -23.93 37.51
C LYS A 38 -25.60 -25.02 36.45
N GLU A 39 -25.20 -24.77 35.24
CA GLU A 39 -24.91 -25.82 34.27
C GLU A 39 -23.42 -25.81 33.95
N GLU A 40 -22.80 -26.94 34.23
CA GLU A 40 -21.45 -27.32 33.82
C GLU A 40 -21.37 -27.33 32.29
N MET A 41 -20.56 -26.46 31.72
CA MET A 41 -20.21 -26.56 30.31
C MET A 41 -18.97 -27.41 30.11
N ARG A 42 -19.20 -28.59 29.63
CA ARG A 42 -18.20 -29.52 29.09
C ARG A 42 -17.48 -28.87 27.91
N ASP A 43 -16.17 -28.88 28.01
CA ASP A 43 -15.26 -28.66 26.89
C ASP A 43 -15.63 -29.58 25.72
N LYS A 44 -16.00 -28.98 24.61
CA LYS A 44 -15.91 -29.58 23.27
C LYS A 44 -15.02 -28.71 22.43
N GLU A 45 -13.74 -29.06 22.42
CA GLU A 45 -12.86 -28.75 21.30
C GLU A 45 -13.48 -29.34 20.03
N SER A 46 -14.00 -28.48 19.19
CA SER A 46 -14.31 -28.77 17.80
C SER A 46 -13.49 -27.79 16.97
N GLY A 47 -12.29 -28.24 16.60
CA GLY A 47 -11.45 -27.57 15.61
C GLY A 47 -12.22 -27.50 14.30
N ASN A 48 -12.74 -26.31 14.01
CA ASN A 48 -13.17 -25.94 12.68
C ASN A 48 -12.04 -25.09 12.09
N ALA A 49 -11.01 -25.76 11.55
CA ALA A 49 -10.09 -25.12 10.63
C ALA A 49 -10.94 -24.61 9.49
N ALA A 50 -11.03 -23.28 9.35
CA ALA A 50 -11.60 -22.66 8.17
C ALA A 50 -10.84 -23.22 6.95
N VAL A 51 -11.51 -23.99 6.14
CA VAL A 51 -11.01 -24.42 4.84
C VAL A 51 -10.90 -23.15 4.01
N VAL A 52 -9.68 -22.65 3.86
CA VAL A 52 -9.36 -21.65 2.85
C VAL A 52 -9.76 -22.27 1.53
N PRO A 53 -10.66 -21.68 0.74
CA PRO A 53 -10.96 -22.22 -0.58
C PRO A 53 -9.65 -22.23 -1.36
N GLU A 54 -9.18 -23.42 -1.77
CA GLU A 54 -8.13 -23.55 -2.76
C GLU A 54 -8.61 -22.75 -3.99
N HIS A 55 -7.91 -21.66 -4.32
CA HIS A 55 -8.09 -21.02 -5.61
C HIS A 55 -7.93 -22.10 -6.68
N PRO A 56 -8.85 -22.17 -7.67
CA PRO A 56 -8.61 -23.05 -8.79
C PRO A 56 -7.22 -22.71 -9.34
N ALA A 57 -6.32 -23.73 -9.35
CA ALA A 57 -5.03 -23.57 -9.97
C ALA A 57 -5.28 -23.20 -11.43
N TYR A 58 -5.16 -21.90 -11.74
CA TYR A 58 -5.10 -21.45 -13.11
C TYR A 58 -3.90 -22.15 -13.72
N ALA A 59 -4.14 -22.99 -14.74
CA ALA A 59 -3.06 -23.61 -15.47
C ALA A 59 -2.24 -22.48 -16.06
N ALA A 60 -0.97 -22.38 -15.65
CA ALA A 60 -0.06 -21.37 -16.17
C ALA A 60 -0.22 -21.32 -17.69
N THR A 61 -0.74 -20.23 -18.20
CA THR A 61 -0.96 -20.08 -19.64
C THR A 61 0.42 -19.97 -20.28
N ASN A 62 0.79 -20.93 -21.14
CA ASN A 62 2.01 -20.84 -21.94
C ASN A 62 1.91 -19.77 -23.03
N VAL A 63 0.96 -18.83 -22.91
CA VAL A 63 0.79 -17.70 -23.80
C VAL A 63 1.66 -16.57 -23.27
N PRO A 64 2.56 -16.00 -24.08
CA PRO A 64 3.31 -14.81 -23.70
C PRO A 64 2.35 -13.68 -23.29
N ALA A 65 2.72 -12.93 -22.25
CA ALA A 65 1.94 -11.77 -21.88
C ALA A 65 1.90 -10.74 -23.02
N GLU A 66 0.75 -10.13 -23.25
CA GLU A 66 0.60 -9.13 -24.30
C GLU A 66 1.13 -7.78 -23.85
N GLU A 67 0.78 -7.37 -22.64
CA GLU A 67 1.21 -6.10 -22.06
C GLU A 67 1.29 -6.16 -20.53
N ILE A 68 1.79 -5.08 -19.93
CA ILE A 68 1.82 -4.89 -18.47
C ILE A 68 0.86 -3.74 -18.14
N ASN A 69 -0.08 -3.98 -17.23
CA ASN A 69 -1.01 -2.98 -16.73
C ASN A 69 -0.60 -2.56 -15.32
N ALA A 70 -0.07 -1.36 -15.16
CA ALA A 70 0.37 -0.81 -13.88
C ALA A 70 -0.75 0.02 -13.25
N TRP A 71 -1.42 -0.55 -12.24
CA TRP A 71 -2.54 0.04 -11.53
C TRP A 71 -2.09 0.67 -10.21
N GLY A 72 -2.63 1.83 -9.89
CA GLY A 72 -2.36 2.47 -8.62
C GLY A 72 -2.79 3.93 -8.56
N ASP A 73 -2.24 4.60 -7.57
CA ASP A 73 -2.47 6.01 -7.25
C ASP A 73 -1.34 6.92 -7.78
N SER A 74 -0.98 7.95 -7.02
CA SER A 74 0.07 8.92 -7.38
C SER A 74 1.47 8.31 -7.51
N ILE A 75 1.77 7.24 -6.78
CA ILE A 75 3.06 6.54 -6.91
C ILE A 75 3.13 5.85 -8.28
N THR A 76 2.06 5.23 -8.74
CA THR A 76 2.01 4.63 -10.07
C THR A 76 1.96 5.68 -11.18
N GLU A 77 1.19 6.77 -10.97
CA GLU A 77 1.16 7.92 -11.88
C GLU A 77 2.54 8.53 -12.10
N GLY A 78 3.39 8.55 -11.04
CA GLY A 78 4.74 9.12 -11.07
C GLY A 78 4.78 10.56 -10.55
N TYR A 79 3.87 10.93 -9.65
CA TYR A 79 3.88 12.26 -9.04
C TYR A 79 5.18 12.49 -8.26
N GLY A 80 5.83 13.62 -8.46
CA GLY A 80 7.14 13.94 -7.89
C GLY A 80 8.34 13.55 -8.74
N GLY A 81 8.17 12.69 -9.75
CA GLY A 81 9.26 12.17 -10.58
C GLY A 81 9.70 13.09 -11.73
N ASP A 82 9.20 14.33 -11.81
CA ASP A 82 9.55 15.31 -12.86
C ASP A 82 9.43 14.75 -14.30
N GLY A 83 8.43 13.91 -14.52
CA GLY A 83 8.15 13.24 -15.80
C GLY A 83 8.72 11.83 -15.89
N VAL A 84 9.35 11.31 -14.86
CA VAL A 84 9.76 9.91 -14.71
C VAL A 84 8.74 9.18 -13.85
N CYS A 85 8.26 8.02 -14.30
CA CYS A 85 7.42 7.12 -13.52
C CYS A 85 7.93 5.68 -13.66
N TYR A 86 7.68 4.82 -12.67
CA TYR A 86 8.17 3.44 -12.74
C TYR A 86 7.59 2.63 -13.91
N PRO A 87 6.33 2.83 -14.37
CA PRO A 87 5.81 2.08 -15.51
C PRO A 87 6.56 2.35 -16.81
N ASP A 88 6.94 3.61 -17.07
CA ASP A 88 7.69 3.95 -18.30
C ASP A 88 9.11 3.35 -18.26
N VAL A 89 9.78 3.42 -17.13
CA VAL A 89 11.09 2.77 -16.94
C VAL A 89 10.99 1.25 -17.07
N LEU A 90 9.92 0.64 -16.54
CA LEU A 90 9.65 -0.79 -16.68
C LEU A 90 9.46 -1.18 -18.15
N ALA A 91 8.81 -0.34 -18.95
CA ALA A 91 8.68 -0.55 -20.40
C ALA A 91 10.05 -0.60 -21.09
N GLU A 92 10.96 0.28 -20.71
CA GLU A 92 12.34 0.29 -21.25
C GLU A 92 13.11 -0.96 -20.82
N LEU A 93 12.98 -1.39 -19.55
CA LEU A 93 13.69 -2.56 -19.02
C LEU A 93 13.21 -3.89 -19.62
N THR A 94 11.90 -4.02 -19.84
CA THR A 94 11.28 -5.25 -20.36
C THR A 94 11.21 -5.31 -21.88
N GLY A 95 11.15 -4.15 -22.54
CA GLY A 95 10.81 -4.03 -23.95
C GLY A 95 9.34 -4.32 -24.26
N MET A 96 8.48 -4.48 -23.24
CA MET A 96 7.05 -4.72 -23.37
C MET A 96 6.26 -3.40 -23.39
N THR A 97 5.04 -3.44 -23.89
CA THR A 97 4.09 -2.34 -23.69
C THR A 97 3.67 -2.29 -22.23
N VAL A 98 3.87 -1.16 -21.56
CA VAL A 98 3.38 -0.93 -20.20
C VAL A 98 2.35 0.19 -20.24
N ARG A 99 1.16 -0.06 -19.72
CA ARG A 99 0.12 0.96 -19.54
C ARG A 99 0.22 1.52 -18.14
N ASN A 100 0.52 2.79 -18.01
CA ASN A 100 0.39 3.49 -16.74
C ASN A 100 -1.09 3.80 -16.49
N LEU A 101 -1.68 3.09 -15.54
CA LEU A 101 -3.06 3.24 -15.08
C LEU A 101 -3.11 3.82 -13.66
N GLY A 102 -2.07 4.55 -13.25
CA GLY A 102 -2.04 5.33 -12.01
C GLY A 102 -2.91 6.58 -12.11
N VAL A 103 -3.62 6.91 -11.04
CA VAL A 103 -4.39 8.16 -10.91
C VAL A 103 -4.16 8.73 -9.51
N GLY A 104 -3.50 9.89 -9.44
CA GLY A 104 -3.14 10.54 -8.18
C GLY A 104 -4.34 10.83 -7.30
N GLY A 105 -4.22 10.47 -6.01
CA GLY A 105 -5.23 10.72 -5.00
C GLY A 105 -6.35 9.67 -4.91
N GLU A 106 -6.44 8.71 -5.84
CA GLU A 106 -7.43 7.63 -5.73
C GLU A 106 -7.14 6.76 -4.51
N ASP A 107 -8.18 6.40 -3.78
CA ASP A 107 -8.11 5.36 -2.76
C ASP A 107 -8.21 3.95 -3.38
N SER A 108 -7.99 2.92 -2.56
CA SER A 108 -7.98 1.54 -3.05
C SER A 108 -9.32 1.07 -3.63
N LEU A 109 -10.44 1.60 -3.15
CA LEU A 109 -11.78 1.28 -3.67
C LEU A 109 -12.00 1.91 -5.05
N GLU A 110 -11.57 3.15 -5.25
CA GLU A 110 -11.67 3.86 -6.53
C GLU A 110 -10.83 3.16 -7.60
N ILE A 111 -9.60 2.72 -7.24
CA ILE A 111 -8.72 1.94 -8.13
C ILE A 111 -9.38 0.60 -8.49
N LEU A 112 -9.92 -0.15 -7.51
CA LEU A 112 -10.67 -1.38 -7.73
C LEU A 112 -11.82 -1.15 -8.71
N GLU A 113 -12.72 -0.19 -8.42
CA GLU A 113 -13.87 0.08 -9.28
C GLU A 113 -13.47 0.44 -10.72
N ARG A 114 -12.35 1.12 -10.90
CA ARG A 114 -11.82 1.47 -12.22
C ARG A 114 -11.27 0.24 -12.94
N SER A 115 -10.57 -0.65 -12.23
CA SER A 115 -10.09 -1.93 -12.76
C SER A 115 -11.25 -2.83 -13.20
N LEU A 116 -12.31 -2.96 -12.39
CA LEU A 116 -13.50 -3.74 -12.75
C LEU A 116 -14.16 -3.23 -14.03
N ARG A 117 -14.18 -1.93 -14.25
CA ARG A 117 -14.71 -1.33 -15.50
C ARG A 117 -13.79 -1.54 -16.71
N TYR A 118 -12.52 -1.75 -16.50
CA TYR A 118 -11.54 -1.99 -17.58
C TYR A 118 -11.77 -3.34 -18.24
N GLY A 119 -12.16 -4.34 -17.48
CA GLY A 119 -12.50 -5.68 -17.94
C GLY A 119 -11.37 -6.70 -17.77
N SER A 120 -11.47 -7.81 -18.52
CA SER A 120 -10.52 -8.93 -18.43
C SER A 120 -9.13 -8.53 -18.89
N GLN A 121 -8.13 -8.99 -18.15
CA GLN A 121 -6.69 -8.80 -18.41
C GLN A 121 -5.97 -10.17 -18.35
N ALA A 122 -6.66 -11.22 -18.77
CA ALA A 122 -6.22 -12.62 -18.62
C ALA A 122 -4.87 -12.91 -19.33
N GLU A 123 -4.57 -12.19 -20.40
CA GLU A 123 -3.33 -12.35 -21.17
C GLU A 123 -2.22 -11.39 -20.70
N ASP A 124 -2.53 -10.48 -19.77
CA ASP A 124 -1.62 -9.43 -19.34
C ASP A 124 -0.95 -9.76 -18.00
N ILE A 125 0.06 -8.95 -17.66
CA ILE A 125 0.65 -8.90 -16.33
C ILE A 125 0.07 -7.69 -15.59
N MET A 126 -0.38 -7.87 -14.36
CA MET A 126 -0.80 -6.76 -13.51
C MET A 126 0.31 -6.38 -12.54
N VAL A 127 0.64 -5.10 -12.46
CA VAL A 127 1.45 -4.52 -11.39
C VAL A 127 0.54 -3.59 -10.60
N ILE A 128 0.37 -3.83 -9.30
CA ILE A 128 -0.63 -3.11 -8.51
C ILE A 128 0.03 -2.51 -7.27
N GLN A 129 -0.10 -1.20 -7.11
CA GLN A 129 0.30 -0.46 -5.92
C GLN A 129 -0.88 0.41 -5.50
N MET A 130 -1.43 0.18 -4.30
CA MET A 130 -2.54 0.97 -3.80
C MET A 130 -2.62 0.88 -2.27
N GLY A 131 -3.28 1.85 -1.67
CA GLY A 131 -3.51 1.88 -0.24
C GLY A 131 -3.02 3.14 0.45
N ASP A 132 -2.11 3.89 -0.14
CA ASP A 132 -1.50 5.07 0.49
C ASP A 132 -2.51 6.21 0.72
N ASN A 133 -3.60 6.27 -0.05
CA ASN A 133 -4.70 7.21 0.15
C ASN A 133 -5.81 6.67 1.10
N GLY A 134 -5.45 5.85 2.08
CA GLY A 134 -6.31 5.42 3.19
C GLY A 134 -6.72 3.97 3.22
N GLY A 135 -6.43 3.17 2.18
CA GLY A 135 -6.77 1.74 2.11
C GLY A 135 -6.13 0.93 3.23
N TRP A 136 -4.90 1.23 3.58
CA TRP A 136 -4.18 0.57 4.66
C TRP A 136 -4.76 0.81 6.08
N ARG A 137 -5.69 1.76 6.27
CA ARG A 137 -6.44 1.89 7.53
C ARG A 137 -7.37 0.71 7.80
N LYS A 138 -7.67 -0.07 6.77
CA LYS A 138 -8.52 -1.25 6.80
C LYS A 138 -7.85 -2.36 6.01
N LEU A 139 -6.75 -2.88 6.53
CA LEU A 139 -5.86 -3.76 5.79
C LEU A 139 -6.55 -5.04 5.27
N ASP A 140 -7.49 -5.61 6.01
CA ASP A 140 -8.24 -6.78 5.54
C ASP A 140 -9.10 -6.43 4.31
N GLU A 141 -9.74 -5.24 4.31
CA GLU A 141 -10.51 -4.75 3.15
C GLU A 141 -9.57 -4.48 1.95
N LEU A 142 -8.40 -3.91 2.18
CA LEU A 142 -7.40 -3.67 1.14
C LEU A 142 -6.93 -5.00 0.50
N ILE A 143 -6.63 -6.01 1.31
CA ILE A 143 -6.24 -7.33 0.82
C ILE A 143 -7.34 -7.97 -0.01
N ASP A 144 -8.60 -7.84 0.41
CA ASP A 144 -9.73 -8.36 -0.34
C ASP A 144 -9.92 -7.59 -1.65
N GLN A 145 -9.68 -6.29 -1.69
CA GLN A 145 -9.72 -5.48 -2.92
C GLN A 145 -8.63 -5.90 -3.92
N TYR A 146 -7.40 -6.16 -3.48
CA TYR A 146 -6.36 -6.74 -4.33
C TYR A 146 -6.79 -8.07 -4.94
N ARG A 147 -7.34 -8.98 -4.11
CA ARG A 147 -7.82 -10.28 -4.56
C ARG A 147 -8.96 -10.17 -5.57
N GLU A 148 -9.90 -9.25 -5.35
CA GLU A 148 -11.00 -9.00 -6.27
C GLU A 148 -10.48 -8.48 -7.62
N MET A 149 -9.56 -7.51 -7.62
CA MET A 149 -8.94 -7.02 -8.86
C MET A 149 -8.29 -8.16 -9.68
N ILE A 150 -7.50 -8.99 -9.03
CA ILE A 150 -6.78 -10.11 -9.66
C ILE A 150 -7.77 -11.15 -10.19
N SER A 151 -8.77 -11.52 -9.38
CA SER A 151 -9.79 -12.50 -9.75
C SER A 151 -10.62 -12.05 -10.96
N GLU A 152 -11.07 -10.79 -10.95
CA GLU A 152 -11.92 -10.26 -12.03
C GLU A 152 -11.10 -9.98 -13.32
N ALA A 153 -9.83 -9.64 -13.19
CA ALA A 153 -8.91 -9.56 -14.33
C ALA A 153 -8.71 -10.92 -15.00
N GLY A 154 -8.77 -12.00 -14.23
CA GLY A 154 -8.63 -13.38 -14.72
C GLY A 154 -7.19 -13.77 -15.03
N THR A 155 -6.20 -13.07 -14.49
CA THR A 155 -4.77 -13.38 -14.66
C THR A 155 -4.17 -13.97 -13.39
N ASP A 156 -3.20 -14.88 -13.55
CA ASP A 156 -2.33 -15.39 -12.48
C ASP A 156 -0.96 -14.68 -12.47
N ARG A 157 -0.75 -13.77 -13.39
CA ARG A 157 0.50 -13.01 -13.55
C ARG A 157 0.34 -11.61 -12.93
N TYR A 158 0.74 -11.46 -11.69
CA TYR A 158 0.65 -10.18 -11.01
C TYR A 158 1.83 -9.93 -10.07
N ILE A 159 2.08 -8.67 -9.77
CA ILE A 159 3.03 -8.20 -8.77
C ILE A 159 2.30 -7.15 -7.93
N ILE A 160 2.31 -7.33 -6.61
CA ILE A 160 1.86 -6.33 -5.66
C ILE A 160 3.10 -5.57 -5.18
N ILE A 161 3.06 -4.25 -5.23
CA ILE A 161 4.07 -3.39 -4.61
C ILE A 161 3.50 -2.95 -3.27
N SER A 162 4.23 -3.20 -2.16
CA SER A 162 3.87 -2.63 -0.87
C SER A 162 4.05 -1.12 -0.87
N SER A 163 3.53 -0.44 0.17
CA SER A 163 3.78 0.99 0.34
C SER A 163 5.27 1.30 0.36
N THR A 164 5.63 2.48 -0.11
CA THR A 164 6.97 3.06 0.00
C THR A 164 7.08 4.05 1.17
N ASP A 165 6.05 4.15 2.03
CA ASP A 165 6.06 5.02 3.20
C ASP A 165 7.06 4.57 4.26
N ASP A 166 7.53 5.52 5.04
CA ASP A 166 8.42 5.26 6.16
C ASP A 166 7.64 4.65 7.36
N PRO A 167 8.26 3.87 8.26
CA PRO A 167 7.54 3.19 9.36
C PRO A 167 6.76 4.13 10.29
N ASP A 168 7.23 5.36 10.50
CA ASP A 168 6.57 6.35 11.34
C ASP A 168 5.20 6.78 10.80
N ASP A 169 4.98 6.69 9.49
CA ASP A 169 3.68 6.99 8.88
C ASP A 169 2.64 5.94 9.28
N PHE A 170 3.06 4.68 9.45
CA PHE A 170 2.20 3.61 9.95
C PHE A 170 1.93 3.73 11.45
N GLU A 171 2.90 4.24 12.25
CA GLU A 171 2.71 4.45 13.68
C GLU A 171 1.54 5.40 13.95
N GLN A 172 1.46 6.51 13.24
CA GLN A 172 0.41 7.50 13.43
C GLN A 172 -1.00 6.93 13.26
N ILE A 173 -1.12 5.87 12.50
CA ILE A 173 -2.41 5.33 12.08
C ILE A 173 -2.77 4.06 12.82
N TRP A 174 -1.80 3.18 13.04
CA TRP A 174 -2.01 1.87 13.66
C TRP A 174 -1.63 1.85 15.14
N GLY A 175 -0.94 2.88 15.64
CA GLY A 175 -0.45 2.93 17.02
C GLY A 175 0.67 1.93 17.33
N TYR A 176 1.34 1.42 16.30
CA TYR A 176 2.55 0.61 16.42
C TYR A 176 3.75 1.54 16.47
N THR A 177 4.62 1.37 17.45
CA THR A 177 5.89 2.11 17.52
C THR A 177 6.98 1.26 16.90
N TYR A 178 7.62 1.80 15.89
CA TYR A 178 8.77 1.18 15.24
C TYR A 178 10.04 1.91 15.68
N GLU A 179 10.95 1.20 16.36
CA GLU A 179 12.26 1.72 16.74
C GLU A 179 13.34 1.02 15.91
N ALA A 180 13.95 1.74 14.98
CA ALA A 180 15.12 1.25 14.21
C ALA A 180 14.93 -0.15 13.61
N ILE A 181 13.83 -0.36 12.86
CA ILE A 181 13.48 -1.67 12.30
C ILE A 181 14.31 -2.05 11.07
N GLY A 182 15.04 -1.09 10.45
CA GLY A 182 15.81 -1.36 9.24
C GLY A 182 14.97 -2.01 8.15
N LEU A 183 15.38 -3.21 7.73
CA LEU A 183 14.70 -4.00 6.70
C LEU A 183 13.66 -4.98 7.26
N GLU A 184 13.38 -4.97 8.56
CA GLU A 184 12.30 -5.79 9.11
C GLU A 184 10.94 -5.30 8.60
N ASP A 185 9.98 -6.21 8.55
CA ASP A 185 8.65 -5.91 8.07
C ASP A 185 7.88 -5.07 9.11
N THR A 186 7.18 -4.06 8.65
CA THR A 186 6.07 -3.47 9.40
C THR A 186 4.91 -4.47 9.46
N TRP A 187 3.99 -4.30 10.38
CA TRP A 187 2.78 -5.12 10.44
C TRP A 187 2.00 -5.14 9.10
N TYR A 188 1.99 -4.03 8.38
CA TYR A 188 1.41 -3.93 7.05
C TYR A 188 2.11 -4.87 6.04
N GLU A 189 3.44 -4.83 6.01
CA GLU A 189 4.24 -5.67 5.10
C GLU A 189 4.14 -7.15 5.46
N GLU A 190 4.07 -7.50 6.76
CA GLU A 190 3.82 -8.88 7.22
C GLU A 190 2.50 -9.41 6.65
N LYS A 191 1.42 -8.63 6.75
CA LYS A 191 0.10 -9.04 6.27
C LYS A 191 0.03 -9.18 4.76
N LEU A 192 0.67 -8.30 4.02
CA LEU A 192 0.78 -8.44 2.57
C LEU A 192 1.62 -9.66 2.18
N SER A 193 2.72 -9.94 2.92
CA SER A 193 3.55 -11.13 2.72
C SER A 193 2.77 -12.42 2.96
N GLU A 194 1.95 -12.48 4.02
CA GLU A 194 1.05 -13.60 4.30
C GLU A 194 0.02 -13.82 3.17
N ALA A 195 -0.48 -12.73 2.58
CA ALA A 195 -1.56 -12.76 1.60
C ALA A 195 -1.09 -13.09 0.18
N PHE A 196 0.09 -12.61 -0.23
CA PHE A 196 0.54 -12.61 -1.63
C PHE A 196 1.88 -13.32 -1.87
N GLY A 197 2.61 -13.67 -0.81
CA GLY A 197 3.82 -14.50 -0.90
C GLY A 197 4.85 -13.95 -1.89
N GLU A 198 5.22 -14.79 -2.85
CA GLU A 198 6.24 -14.47 -3.87
C GLU A 198 5.83 -13.34 -4.84
N HIS A 199 4.55 -13.05 -4.93
CA HIS A 199 4.04 -11.97 -5.78
C HIS A 199 4.22 -10.57 -5.15
N LEU A 200 4.63 -10.48 -3.87
CA LEU A 200 4.86 -9.21 -3.20
C LEU A 200 6.27 -8.69 -3.47
N LEU A 201 6.37 -7.47 -3.98
CA LEU A 201 7.58 -6.64 -3.93
C LEU A 201 7.49 -5.74 -2.69
N LYS A 202 8.41 -5.89 -1.75
CA LYS A 202 8.54 -5.02 -0.59
C LYS A 202 9.23 -3.72 -1.01
N GLY A 203 8.43 -2.74 -1.42
CA GLY A 203 8.91 -1.52 -2.08
C GLY A 203 9.87 -0.73 -1.21
N ARG A 204 9.52 -0.51 0.07
CA ARG A 204 10.36 0.21 1.04
C ARG A 204 11.73 -0.45 1.21
N GLN A 205 11.76 -1.75 1.54
CA GLN A 205 13.02 -2.49 1.76
C GLN A 205 13.89 -2.50 0.49
N TYR A 206 13.27 -2.70 -0.67
CA TYR A 206 13.98 -2.69 -1.93
C TYR A 206 14.66 -1.34 -2.22
N LEU A 207 13.95 -0.24 -1.98
CA LEU A 207 14.49 1.10 -2.16
C LEU A 207 15.63 1.40 -1.18
N ILE A 208 15.53 0.94 0.08
CA ILE A 208 16.61 1.08 1.07
C ILE A 208 17.84 0.30 0.63
N GLU A 209 17.68 -0.98 0.22
CA GLU A 209 18.81 -1.85 -0.10
C GLU A 209 19.49 -1.51 -1.42
N ARG A 210 18.72 -1.13 -2.43
CA ARG A 210 19.18 -1.09 -3.81
C ARG A 210 19.06 0.28 -4.48
N GLY A 211 18.25 1.18 -3.90
CA GLY A 211 17.88 2.41 -4.59
C GLY A 211 19.06 3.33 -4.91
N LEU A 212 19.99 3.48 -3.99
CA LEU A 212 21.19 4.32 -4.21
C LEU A 212 22.15 3.67 -5.23
N GLU A 213 22.40 2.36 -5.09
CA GLU A 213 23.28 1.59 -6.00
C GLU A 213 22.78 1.66 -7.45
N ILE A 214 21.47 1.45 -7.68
CA ILE A 214 20.86 1.47 -9.02
C ILE A 214 21.11 2.80 -9.73
N ASN A 215 21.05 3.91 -8.98
CA ASN A 215 21.25 5.25 -9.49
C ASN A 215 22.70 5.73 -9.46
N GLY A 216 23.64 4.91 -8.95
CA GLY A 216 25.04 5.28 -8.81
C GLY A 216 25.26 6.42 -7.81
N LEU A 217 24.38 6.57 -6.82
CA LEU A 217 24.46 7.56 -5.76
C LEU A 217 25.35 7.05 -4.64
N GLU A 218 26.15 7.96 -4.06
CA GLU A 218 26.97 7.63 -2.88
C GLU A 218 26.11 7.71 -1.61
N GLU A 219 26.20 6.67 -0.79
CA GLU A 219 25.54 6.63 0.52
C GLU A 219 26.16 7.66 1.47
N THR A 220 25.35 8.48 2.09
CA THR A 220 25.76 9.47 3.09
C THR A 220 25.54 8.95 4.50
N GLN A 221 26.05 9.66 5.51
CA GLN A 221 25.77 9.33 6.91
C GLN A 221 24.28 9.43 7.25
N GLU A 222 23.56 10.37 6.63
CA GLU A 222 22.11 10.50 6.79
C GLU A 222 21.35 9.30 6.22
N ASP A 223 21.79 8.79 5.06
CA ASP A 223 21.17 7.60 4.45
C ASP A 223 21.34 6.35 5.33
N ILE A 224 22.53 6.18 5.94
CA ILE A 224 22.78 5.09 6.89
C ILE A 224 21.82 5.19 8.10
N GLU A 225 21.71 6.37 8.70
CA GLU A 225 20.84 6.61 9.85
C GLU A 225 19.36 6.42 9.50
N ARG A 226 18.95 6.78 8.28
CA ARG A 226 17.61 6.55 7.77
C ARG A 226 17.36 5.04 7.57
N ALA A 227 18.27 4.34 6.89
CA ALA A 227 18.16 2.91 6.66
C ALA A 227 18.08 2.10 7.96
N GLU A 228 18.83 2.48 9.01
CA GLU A 228 18.74 1.85 10.34
C GLU A 228 17.35 2.01 10.97
N ARG A 229 16.67 3.12 10.75
CA ARG A 229 15.27 3.32 11.18
C ARG A 229 14.26 2.58 10.33
N GLY A 230 14.61 2.23 9.10
CA GLY A 230 13.72 1.66 8.10
C GLY A 230 13.16 2.68 7.12
N ASP A 231 13.73 3.89 7.08
CA ASP A 231 13.32 4.98 6.21
C ASP A 231 14.08 4.93 4.88
N ILE A 232 13.41 5.30 3.80
CA ILE A 232 14.02 5.45 2.48
C ILE A 232 14.90 6.70 2.45
N SER A 233 16.05 6.62 1.76
CA SER A 233 16.95 7.77 1.54
C SER A 233 16.22 8.99 0.96
N LEU A 234 16.52 10.18 1.48
CA LEU A 234 16.02 11.45 0.92
C LEU A 234 16.53 11.71 -0.50
N GLN A 235 17.63 11.07 -0.93
CA GLN A 235 18.11 11.13 -2.30
C GLN A 235 17.16 10.46 -3.30
N LEU A 236 16.18 9.65 -2.82
CA LEU A 236 15.17 8.97 -3.61
C LEU A 236 13.77 9.58 -3.43
N ARG A 237 13.64 10.60 -2.59
CA ARG A 237 12.38 11.27 -2.26
C ARG A 237 12.27 12.64 -2.91
N LYS A 238 11.06 13.21 -2.87
CA LYS A 238 10.78 14.59 -3.31
C LYS A 238 10.36 15.46 -2.12
N PRO A 239 11.26 15.73 -1.15
CA PRO A 239 10.93 16.39 0.11
C PRO A 239 10.39 17.81 -0.03
N GLU A 240 10.54 18.45 -1.21
CA GLU A 240 9.94 19.75 -1.50
C GLU A 240 8.40 19.67 -1.64
N ILE A 241 7.86 18.46 -1.91
CA ILE A 241 6.43 18.20 -2.02
C ILE A 241 5.94 17.64 -0.68
N ASP A 242 6.46 16.50 -0.26
CA ASP A 242 6.12 15.79 0.98
C ASP A 242 7.14 14.67 1.29
N ASN A 243 6.84 13.81 2.24
CA ASN A 243 7.70 12.68 2.63
C ASN A 243 7.28 11.34 1.99
N THR A 244 6.20 11.31 1.23
CA THR A 244 5.65 10.08 0.62
C THR A 244 6.18 9.87 -0.79
N HIS A 245 6.18 10.92 -1.63
CA HIS A 245 6.47 10.78 -3.05
C HIS A 245 7.95 10.62 -3.35
N LEU A 246 8.22 9.79 -4.37
CA LEU A 246 9.55 9.56 -4.89
C LEU A 246 9.92 10.64 -5.92
N ASN A 247 11.23 10.88 -6.08
CA ASN A 247 11.78 11.62 -7.19
C ASN A 247 12.08 10.68 -8.38
N ALA A 248 12.71 11.21 -9.43
CA ALA A 248 13.05 10.41 -10.62
C ALA A 248 13.92 9.19 -10.28
N GLU A 249 14.92 9.36 -9.42
CA GLU A 249 15.82 8.29 -8.99
C GLU A 249 15.06 7.21 -8.20
N GLY A 250 14.13 7.61 -7.34
CA GLY A 250 13.27 6.67 -6.59
C GLY A 250 12.38 5.85 -7.52
N TYR A 251 11.77 6.46 -8.54
CA TYR A 251 10.95 5.75 -9.52
C TYR A 251 11.78 4.83 -10.42
N ILE A 252 12.99 5.23 -10.81
CA ILE A 252 13.92 4.35 -11.53
C ILE A 252 14.23 3.11 -10.69
N ALA A 253 14.57 3.29 -9.42
CA ALA A 253 14.87 2.18 -8.52
C ALA A 253 13.66 1.27 -8.31
N LEU A 254 12.46 1.82 -8.13
CA LEU A 254 11.23 1.05 -7.97
C LEU A 254 10.94 0.19 -9.21
N ALA A 255 11.14 0.75 -10.42
CA ALA A 255 11.01 0.01 -11.67
C ALA A 255 11.96 -1.19 -11.75
N HIS A 256 13.20 -1.05 -11.29
CA HIS A 256 14.15 -2.16 -11.19
C HIS A 256 13.66 -3.23 -10.23
N GLY A 257 13.05 -2.86 -9.10
CA GLY A 257 12.44 -3.82 -8.17
C GLY A 257 11.33 -4.63 -8.82
N VAL A 258 10.42 -3.97 -9.53
CA VAL A 258 9.36 -4.66 -10.29
C VAL A 258 9.96 -5.55 -11.37
N TYR A 259 10.97 -5.06 -12.10
CA TYR A 259 11.65 -5.84 -13.13
C TYR A 259 12.32 -7.10 -12.57
N GLU A 260 13.05 -7.01 -11.48
CA GLU A 260 13.71 -8.15 -10.83
C GLU A 260 12.66 -9.16 -10.33
N ARG A 261 11.57 -8.69 -9.71
CA ARG A 261 10.49 -9.55 -9.23
C ARG A 261 9.79 -10.29 -10.37
N GLY A 262 9.50 -9.63 -11.48
CA GLY A 262 8.89 -10.28 -12.65
C GLY A 262 9.81 -11.32 -13.30
N LYS A 263 11.13 -11.10 -13.26
CA LYS A 263 12.12 -12.13 -13.70
C LYS A 263 12.12 -13.34 -12.79
N GLU A 264 12.06 -13.15 -11.46
CA GLU A 264 11.95 -14.24 -10.49
C GLU A 264 10.70 -15.09 -10.71
N LEU A 265 9.59 -14.44 -11.06
CA LEU A 265 8.32 -15.08 -11.37
C LEU A 265 8.26 -15.64 -12.81
N GLY A 266 9.25 -15.37 -13.65
CA GLY A 266 9.30 -15.85 -15.04
C GLY A 266 8.32 -15.16 -15.99
N TYR A 267 7.99 -13.87 -15.74
CA TYR A 267 7.05 -13.11 -16.57
C TYR A 267 7.69 -12.53 -17.83
N TRP A 268 8.98 -12.23 -17.78
CA TRP A 268 9.83 -11.76 -18.89
C TRP A 268 11.28 -12.24 -18.79
#